data_918be01158d309c2084f6fc2b6806387
#
_entry.id   918be01158d309c2084f6fc2b6806387
#
_cell.length_a   1.000
_cell.length_b   1.000
_cell.length_c   1.000
_cell.angle_alpha   90.00
_cell.angle_beta   90.00
_cell.angle_gamma   90.00
#
_symmetry.space_group_name_H-M   'P 1'
#
loop_
_entity.id
_entity.type
_entity.pdbx_description
1 polymer ?
#
loop_
_entity_poly.entity_id
_entity_poly.type
_entity_poly.pdbx_seq_one_letter_code
_entity_poly.pdbx_strand_id
1 'polypeptide(L)'
;MEKFNPGICEIQKAQIVPFGAALDSEQAQDITALVASFTIQQSIDSTAIRGNMFLLDNIGFIERLPLRGEEELLLEIKSFDLGTVRRLKAKIYKIDDVQRSESGNGSTYTLHFISKLSYEANIKYLITSFNNVRGDKAVEKIFDKNYSKITPENEFKKDGQIAQQPYGTRVFKIESEKERLFFIQPTYGNMRLTIPRYSPAEAIAFVANRSFSKDQYLSSTFRFFETWNGFYYVTDEWLNDKAAISKNIPTLNYNTFSSRDPVDAALQISTIQDFRNNRRANVAEDMFSGAYTNTF
;
A
#
# COMPACT_ATOMS: atom_id res chain seq x y z
N MET A 1 -12.93 22.56 -21.21
CA MET A 1 -12.71 22.10 -19.82
C MET A 1 -13.35 20.75 -19.73
N GLU A 2 -12.57 19.67 -19.74
CA GLU A 2 -13.10 18.34 -19.46
C GLU A 2 -13.59 18.33 -18.02
N LYS A 3 -14.84 17.98 -17.82
CA LYS A 3 -15.38 17.76 -16.49
C LYS A 3 -14.77 16.50 -15.91
N PHE A 4 -13.81 16.65 -15.03
CA PHE A 4 -13.22 15.51 -14.32
C PHE A 4 -14.25 14.92 -13.36
N ASN A 5 -14.41 13.61 -13.43
CA ASN A 5 -15.24 12.85 -12.50
C ASN A 5 -14.34 12.44 -11.32
N PRO A 6 -14.47 13.04 -10.14
CA PRO A 6 -13.65 12.64 -8.99
C PRO A 6 -13.94 11.18 -8.64
N GLY A 7 -12.90 10.42 -8.37
CA GLY A 7 -12.98 8.97 -8.07
C GLY A 7 -12.72 8.06 -9.27
N ILE A 8 -12.60 8.58 -10.49
CA ILE A 8 -12.16 7.78 -11.63
C ILE A 8 -10.64 7.67 -11.57
N CYS A 9 -10.14 6.44 -11.58
CA CYS A 9 -8.73 6.15 -11.81
C CYS A 9 -8.59 5.30 -13.07
N GLU A 10 -7.53 5.57 -13.82
CA GLU A 10 -7.21 4.89 -15.07
C GLU A 10 -5.92 4.10 -14.90
N ILE A 11 -5.94 2.84 -15.31
CA ILE A 11 -4.72 2.06 -15.44
C ILE A 11 -4.01 2.53 -16.71
N GLN A 12 -2.87 3.18 -16.54
CA GLN A 12 -2.02 3.58 -17.65
C GLN A 12 -1.21 2.40 -18.17
N LYS A 13 -0.82 1.51 -17.25
CA LYS A 13 0.01 0.36 -17.58
C LYS A 13 -0.18 -0.74 -16.55
N ALA A 14 -0.38 -1.96 -17.03
CA ALA A 14 -0.33 -3.17 -16.24
C ALA A 14 0.56 -4.19 -16.96
N GLN A 15 1.70 -4.53 -16.39
CA GLN A 15 2.64 -5.47 -16.99
C GLN A 15 2.96 -6.60 -16.02
N ILE A 16 2.97 -7.82 -16.56
CA ILE A 16 3.47 -9.00 -15.85
C ILE A 16 4.85 -9.33 -16.40
N VAL A 17 5.80 -9.46 -15.49
CA VAL A 17 7.18 -9.85 -15.76
C VAL A 17 7.39 -11.26 -15.22
N PRO A 18 7.78 -12.22 -16.09
CA PRO A 18 8.06 -13.57 -15.65
C PRO A 18 9.15 -13.62 -14.59
N PHE A 19 9.12 -14.64 -13.74
CA PHE A 19 10.14 -14.86 -12.73
C PHE A 19 11.54 -14.92 -13.35
N GLY A 20 12.45 -14.13 -12.79
CA GLY A 20 13.84 -14.05 -13.25
C GLY A 20 14.12 -13.12 -14.44
N ALA A 21 13.09 -12.54 -15.05
CA ALA A 21 13.25 -11.53 -16.08
C ALA A 21 13.38 -10.12 -15.50
N ALA A 22 13.99 -9.20 -16.22
CA ALA A 22 14.06 -7.79 -15.84
C ALA A 22 12.76 -7.07 -16.25
N LEU A 23 12.38 -6.03 -15.50
CA LEU A 23 11.18 -5.21 -15.76
C LEU A 23 11.18 -4.57 -17.16
N ASP A 24 12.36 -4.28 -17.71
CA ASP A 24 12.52 -3.68 -19.03
C ASP A 24 12.83 -4.73 -20.11
N SER A 25 12.63 -6.02 -19.83
CA SER A 25 12.89 -7.09 -20.77
C SER A 25 11.76 -7.21 -21.81
N GLU A 26 12.10 -7.70 -23.00
CA GLU A 26 11.11 -8.06 -24.05
C GLU A 26 10.13 -9.17 -23.59
N GLN A 27 10.43 -9.82 -22.46
CA GLN A 27 9.59 -10.86 -21.87
C GLN A 27 8.45 -10.28 -21.03
N ALA A 28 8.50 -9.00 -20.69
CA ALA A 28 7.42 -8.33 -19.98
C ALA A 28 6.16 -8.25 -20.88
N GLN A 29 5.06 -8.77 -20.36
CA GLN A 29 3.79 -8.84 -21.10
C GLN A 29 2.84 -7.74 -20.61
N ASP A 30 2.33 -6.97 -21.55
CA ASP A 30 1.32 -5.95 -21.27
C ASP A 30 -0.06 -6.59 -21.19
N ILE A 31 -0.72 -6.44 -20.05
CA ILE A 31 -2.07 -6.95 -19.81
C ILE A 31 -3.08 -5.83 -19.58
N THR A 32 -2.71 -4.57 -19.84
CA THR A 32 -3.57 -3.40 -19.59
C THR A 32 -4.95 -3.56 -20.19
N ALA A 33 -5.03 -4.04 -21.46
CA ALA A 33 -6.28 -4.24 -22.17
C ALA A 33 -7.13 -5.42 -21.65
N LEU A 34 -6.54 -6.31 -20.84
CA LEU A 34 -7.25 -7.47 -20.28
C LEU A 34 -7.89 -7.16 -18.92
N VAL A 35 -7.51 -6.05 -18.29
CA VAL A 35 -8.00 -5.68 -16.97
C VAL A 35 -9.41 -5.16 -17.05
N ALA A 36 -10.36 -5.88 -16.47
CA ALA A 36 -11.76 -5.47 -16.37
C ALA A 36 -12.04 -4.66 -15.10
N SER A 37 -11.45 -5.07 -13.98
CA SER A 37 -11.56 -4.34 -12.72
C SER A 37 -10.35 -4.63 -11.82
N PHE A 38 -10.11 -3.75 -10.86
CA PHE A 38 -9.06 -3.95 -9.86
C PHE A 38 -9.43 -3.31 -8.53
N THR A 39 -8.89 -3.86 -7.47
CA THR A 39 -9.02 -3.32 -6.11
C THR A 39 -7.65 -3.26 -5.47
N ILE A 40 -7.32 -2.15 -4.83
CA ILE A 40 -6.09 -1.99 -4.06
C ILE A 40 -6.45 -1.56 -2.64
N GLN A 41 -5.93 -2.30 -1.68
CA GLN A 41 -6.21 -2.12 -0.27
C GLN A 41 -4.97 -1.56 0.44
N GLN A 42 -5.17 -0.49 1.17
CA GLN A 42 -4.20 0.10 2.08
C GLN A 42 -4.86 0.26 3.45
N SER A 43 -4.14 -0.09 4.50
CA SER A 43 -4.62 0.07 5.88
C SER A 43 -3.46 0.47 6.78
N ILE A 44 -3.74 1.27 7.79
CA ILE A 44 -2.77 1.58 8.86
C ILE A 44 -2.46 0.35 9.74
N ASP A 45 -3.29 -0.68 9.65
CA ASP A 45 -3.11 -1.96 10.36
C ASP A 45 -2.45 -3.03 9.48
N SER A 46 -2.20 -2.73 8.19
CA SER A 46 -1.56 -3.64 7.25
C SER A 46 -0.14 -3.24 6.94
N THR A 47 0.78 -4.17 7.09
CA THR A 47 2.20 -3.97 6.76
C THR A 47 2.49 -4.02 5.26
N ALA A 48 1.48 -4.25 4.42
CA ALA A 48 1.64 -4.39 2.99
C ALA A 48 0.42 -3.86 2.22
N ILE A 49 0.67 -3.25 1.07
CA ILE A 49 -0.36 -2.99 0.07
C ILE A 49 -0.71 -4.33 -0.59
N ARG A 50 -2.00 -4.62 -0.66
CA ARG A 50 -2.54 -5.80 -1.32
C ARG A 50 -3.59 -5.38 -2.34
N GLY A 51 -3.85 -6.27 -3.27
CA GLY A 51 -4.95 -6.05 -4.20
C GLY A 51 -5.31 -7.29 -4.98
N ASN A 52 -6.37 -7.14 -5.72
CA ASN A 52 -6.81 -8.10 -6.72
C ASN A 52 -7.12 -7.40 -8.03
N MET A 53 -7.06 -8.16 -9.10
CA MET A 53 -7.30 -7.70 -10.46
C MET A 53 -8.07 -8.78 -11.20
N PHE A 54 -9.25 -8.43 -11.70
CA PHE A 54 -10.05 -9.31 -12.52
C PHE A 54 -9.72 -9.11 -13.99
N LEU A 55 -9.41 -10.19 -14.68
CA LEU A 55 -8.96 -10.20 -16.06
C LEU A 55 -9.96 -10.92 -16.95
N LEU A 56 -10.18 -10.35 -18.14
CA LEU A 56 -10.89 -10.94 -19.26
C LEU A 56 -9.86 -11.33 -20.30
N ASP A 57 -9.46 -12.58 -20.31
CA ASP A 57 -8.42 -13.11 -21.18
C ASP A 57 -9.05 -13.74 -22.42
N ASN A 58 -9.15 -12.98 -23.49
CA ASN A 58 -9.64 -13.41 -24.79
C ASN A 58 -8.53 -13.79 -25.77
N ILE A 59 -7.26 -13.71 -25.35
CA ILE A 59 -6.08 -14.03 -26.16
C ILE A 59 -5.34 -15.28 -25.70
N GLY A 60 -5.82 -15.96 -24.65
CA GLY A 60 -5.19 -17.14 -24.06
C GLY A 60 -3.86 -16.81 -23.36
N PHE A 61 -3.81 -15.67 -22.68
CA PHE A 61 -2.61 -15.20 -21.99
C PHE A 61 -2.14 -16.20 -20.92
N ILE A 62 -3.07 -16.69 -20.08
CA ILE A 62 -2.75 -17.65 -19.00
C ILE A 62 -2.18 -18.97 -19.53
N GLU A 63 -2.53 -19.36 -20.76
CA GLU A 63 -2.03 -20.58 -21.40
C GLU A 63 -0.64 -20.39 -21.97
N ARG A 64 -0.34 -19.19 -22.48
CA ARG A 64 0.96 -18.82 -23.07
C ARG A 64 2.01 -18.51 -22.01
N LEU A 65 1.60 -17.86 -20.92
CA LEU A 65 2.45 -17.54 -19.79
C LEU A 65 1.93 -18.29 -18.55
N PRO A 66 2.47 -19.49 -18.27
CA PRO A 66 2.07 -20.23 -17.08
C PRO A 66 2.48 -19.46 -15.84
N LEU A 67 1.51 -18.77 -15.22
CA LEU A 67 1.71 -18.03 -14.00
C LEU A 67 1.92 -19.02 -12.84
N ARG A 68 3.04 -18.87 -12.12
CA ARG A 68 3.45 -19.77 -11.03
C ARG A 68 3.23 -19.14 -9.65
N GLY A 69 2.92 -17.84 -9.59
CA GLY A 69 2.74 -17.11 -8.34
C GLY A 69 4.01 -16.44 -7.80
N GLU A 70 5.00 -16.20 -8.66
CA GLU A 70 6.23 -15.49 -8.32
C GLU A 70 6.54 -14.36 -9.30
N GLU A 71 5.63 -14.11 -10.23
CA GLU A 71 5.76 -13.09 -11.26
C GLU A 71 5.66 -11.69 -10.64
N GLU A 72 6.36 -10.75 -11.26
CA GLU A 72 6.26 -9.35 -10.89
C GLU A 72 5.15 -8.66 -11.67
N LEU A 73 4.34 -7.88 -10.98
CA LEU A 73 3.32 -7.02 -11.55
C LEU A 73 3.75 -5.57 -11.40
N LEU A 74 3.85 -4.86 -12.52
CA LEU A 74 4.03 -3.42 -12.54
C LEU A 74 2.70 -2.76 -12.86
N LEU A 75 2.20 -1.94 -11.96
CA LEU A 75 0.99 -1.15 -12.13
C LEU A 75 1.34 0.34 -12.16
N GLU A 76 0.85 1.04 -13.19
CA GLU A 76 0.84 2.49 -13.25
C GLU A 76 -0.61 2.97 -13.30
N ILE A 77 -1.01 3.71 -12.30
CA ILE A 77 -2.38 4.18 -12.13
C ILE A 77 -2.37 5.70 -12.08
N LYS A 78 -3.18 6.32 -12.90
CA LYS A 78 -3.41 7.76 -12.91
C LYS A 78 -4.71 8.06 -12.18
N SER A 79 -4.61 8.84 -11.12
CA SER A 79 -5.77 9.43 -10.47
C SER A 79 -6.05 10.78 -11.11
N PHE A 80 -7.28 10.99 -11.57
CA PHE A 80 -7.65 12.25 -12.20
C PHE A 80 -7.65 13.42 -11.20
N ASP A 81 -7.99 13.17 -9.95
CA ASP A 81 -8.03 14.21 -8.92
C ASP A 81 -6.67 14.80 -8.58
N LEU A 82 -5.61 14.00 -8.68
CA LEU A 82 -4.26 14.41 -8.28
C LEU A 82 -3.35 14.69 -9.49
N GLY A 83 -3.76 14.35 -10.70
CA GLY A 83 -2.96 14.48 -11.91
C GLY A 83 -1.64 13.69 -11.88
N THR A 84 -1.44 12.86 -10.85
CA THR A 84 -0.19 12.12 -10.61
C THR A 84 -0.35 10.66 -11.02
N VAL A 85 0.66 10.14 -11.70
CA VAL A 85 0.78 8.70 -11.96
C VAL A 85 1.43 8.05 -10.75
N ARG A 86 0.77 7.05 -10.20
CA ARG A 86 1.28 6.24 -9.09
C ARG A 86 1.75 4.89 -9.62
N ARG A 87 2.93 4.48 -9.20
CA ARG A 87 3.54 3.21 -9.58
C ARG A 87 3.57 2.25 -8.42
N LEU A 88 3.18 1.00 -8.67
CA LEU A 88 3.28 -0.09 -7.71
C LEU A 88 4.00 -1.26 -8.35
N LYS A 89 5.09 -1.70 -7.73
CA LYS A 89 5.74 -2.98 -8.01
C LYS A 89 5.18 -4.00 -7.04
N ALA A 90 4.57 -5.04 -7.56
CA ALA A 90 3.92 -6.08 -6.78
C ALA A 90 4.39 -7.48 -7.20
N LYS A 91 4.10 -8.46 -6.37
CA LYS A 91 4.24 -9.89 -6.67
C LYS A 91 2.85 -10.52 -6.73
N ILE A 92 2.62 -11.31 -7.76
CA ILE A 92 1.42 -12.14 -7.86
C ILE A 92 1.65 -13.36 -6.96
N TYR A 93 0.73 -13.64 -6.05
CA TYR A 93 0.86 -14.77 -5.12
C TYR A 93 -0.27 -15.79 -5.23
N LYS A 94 -1.36 -15.44 -5.93
CA LYS A 94 -2.51 -16.34 -6.07
C LYS A 94 -3.31 -16.00 -7.33
N ILE A 95 -3.87 -17.02 -7.94
CA ILE A 95 -4.82 -16.91 -9.06
C ILE A 95 -6.07 -17.66 -8.63
N ASP A 96 -7.21 -17.01 -8.72
CA ASP A 96 -8.52 -17.55 -8.35
C ASP A 96 -9.53 -17.42 -9.50
N ASP A 97 -10.66 -18.11 -9.31
CA ASP A 97 -11.86 -17.98 -10.14
C ASP A 97 -11.62 -18.19 -11.64
N VAL A 98 -10.73 -19.13 -11.99
CA VAL A 98 -10.44 -19.43 -13.40
C VAL A 98 -11.67 -20.08 -14.03
N GLN A 99 -12.35 -19.33 -14.91
CA GLN A 99 -13.50 -19.79 -15.67
C GLN A 99 -13.16 -19.74 -17.15
N ARG A 100 -13.41 -20.82 -17.85
CA ARG A 100 -13.30 -20.88 -19.32
C ARG A 100 -14.66 -20.67 -19.95
N SER A 101 -14.69 -19.89 -21.00
CA SER A 101 -15.91 -19.72 -21.81
C SER A 101 -16.28 -21.06 -22.46
N GLU A 102 -17.56 -21.40 -22.44
CA GLU A 102 -18.09 -22.60 -23.14
C GLU A 102 -17.81 -22.53 -24.64
N SER A 103 -17.70 -21.35 -25.22
CA SER A 103 -17.34 -21.14 -26.63
C SER A 103 -15.85 -21.39 -26.95
N GLY A 104 -15.02 -21.67 -25.94
CA GLY A 104 -13.59 -21.95 -26.11
C GLY A 104 -12.71 -20.72 -26.38
N ASN A 105 -13.27 -19.53 -26.51
CA ASN A 105 -12.57 -18.33 -26.96
C ASN A 105 -12.29 -17.32 -25.84
N GLY A 106 -12.05 -17.75 -24.62
CA GLY A 106 -11.65 -16.86 -23.55
C GLY A 106 -11.70 -17.48 -22.18
N SER A 107 -11.00 -16.89 -21.27
CA SER A 107 -11.04 -17.22 -19.85
C SER A 107 -11.13 -15.97 -18.99
N THR A 108 -11.69 -16.10 -17.81
CA THR A 108 -11.70 -15.05 -16.81
C THR A 108 -11.02 -15.56 -15.54
N TYR A 109 -10.29 -14.72 -14.86
CA TYR A 109 -9.63 -15.07 -13.62
C TYR A 109 -9.27 -13.84 -12.80
N THR A 110 -9.04 -14.06 -11.51
CA THR A 110 -8.63 -13.02 -10.58
C THR A 110 -7.19 -13.25 -10.15
N LEU A 111 -6.34 -12.25 -10.38
CA LEU A 111 -4.96 -12.22 -9.87
C LEU A 111 -4.95 -11.51 -8.52
N HIS A 112 -4.38 -12.14 -7.51
CA HIS A 112 -4.09 -11.53 -6.21
C HIS A 112 -2.63 -11.13 -6.13
N PHE A 113 -2.37 -9.90 -5.71
CA PHE A 113 -1.03 -9.36 -5.62
C PHE A 113 -0.76 -8.64 -4.30
N ILE A 114 0.50 -8.52 -3.97
CA ILE A 114 1.01 -7.84 -2.79
C ILE A 114 2.25 -7.03 -3.18
N SER A 115 2.50 -5.91 -2.50
CA SER A 115 3.68 -5.10 -2.80
C SER A 115 4.98 -5.93 -2.73
N LYS A 116 5.87 -5.73 -3.70
CA LYS A 116 7.10 -6.51 -3.86
C LYS A 116 7.98 -6.50 -2.62
N LEU A 117 8.24 -5.31 -2.06
CA LEU A 117 9.10 -5.17 -0.89
C LEU A 117 8.55 -5.91 0.32
N SER A 118 7.25 -5.79 0.58
CA SER A 118 6.61 -6.47 1.70
C SER A 118 6.54 -7.99 1.48
N TYR A 119 6.34 -8.44 0.24
CA TYR A 119 6.40 -9.86 -0.09
C TYR A 119 7.78 -10.44 0.19
N GLU A 120 8.83 -9.82 -0.37
CA GLU A 120 10.22 -10.28 -0.20
C GLU A 120 10.70 -10.21 1.26
N ALA A 121 10.18 -9.28 2.05
CA ALA A 121 10.45 -9.21 3.46
C ALA A 121 9.73 -10.31 4.25
N ASN A 122 8.47 -10.59 3.93
CA ASN A 122 7.65 -11.55 4.67
C ASN A 122 8.09 -13.01 4.50
N ILE A 123 8.77 -13.35 3.40
CA ILE A 123 9.34 -14.69 3.21
C ILE A 123 10.65 -14.91 3.99
N LYS A 124 11.25 -13.85 4.54
CA LYS A 124 12.47 -13.91 5.33
C LYS A 124 12.14 -14.04 6.81
N TYR A 125 13.04 -14.69 7.54
CA TYR A 125 13.03 -14.72 9.00
C TYR A 125 14.31 -14.12 9.53
N LEU A 126 14.21 -13.39 10.62
CA LEU A 126 15.36 -12.82 11.30
C LEU A 126 15.40 -13.27 12.77
N ILE A 127 16.61 -13.47 13.26
CA ILE A 127 16.90 -13.60 14.68
C ILE A 127 17.96 -12.55 14.98
N THR A 128 17.69 -11.62 15.87
CA THR A 128 18.63 -10.55 16.18
C THR A 128 18.45 -10.06 17.60
N SER A 129 19.50 -9.47 18.14
CA SER A 129 19.45 -8.82 19.44
C SER A 129 19.98 -7.41 19.34
N PHE A 130 19.35 -6.51 20.06
CA PHE A 130 19.76 -5.12 20.20
C PHE A 130 20.10 -4.86 21.66
N ASN A 131 21.24 -4.24 21.92
CA ASN A 131 21.67 -3.87 23.25
C ASN A 131 21.87 -2.35 23.29
N ASN A 132 21.16 -1.68 24.20
CA ASN A 132 21.24 -0.24 24.38
C ASN A 132 20.94 0.58 23.11
N VAL A 133 19.88 0.23 22.37
CA VAL A 133 19.50 0.87 21.11
C VAL A 133 18.08 1.40 21.21
N ARG A 134 17.83 2.60 20.66
CA ARG A 134 16.47 3.15 20.56
C ARG A 134 15.62 2.34 19.60
N GLY A 135 14.30 2.30 19.82
CA GLY A 135 13.36 1.58 18.97
C GLY A 135 13.40 2.01 17.52
N ASP A 136 13.42 3.32 17.25
CA ASP A 136 13.52 3.89 15.90
C ASP A 136 14.79 3.45 15.17
N LYS A 137 15.91 3.30 15.89
CA LYS A 137 17.17 2.81 15.31
C LYS A 137 17.19 1.29 15.10
N ALA A 138 16.47 0.55 15.93
CA ALA A 138 16.29 -0.89 15.72
C ALA A 138 15.45 -1.14 14.46
N VAL A 139 14.34 -0.41 14.28
CA VAL A 139 13.47 -0.48 13.10
C VAL A 139 14.23 -0.08 11.83
N GLU A 140 15.01 1.01 11.86
CA GLU A 140 15.87 1.43 10.77
C GLU A 140 16.79 0.30 10.30
N LYS A 141 17.48 -0.38 11.23
CA LYS A 141 18.38 -1.51 10.93
C LYS A 141 17.63 -2.74 10.37
N ILE A 142 16.43 -3.04 10.92
CA ILE A 142 15.63 -4.16 10.44
C ILE A 142 15.18 -3.88 9.00
N PHE A 143 14.71 -2.67 8.72
CA PHE A 143 14.25 -2.27 7.39
C PHE A 143 15.39 -2.28 6.37
N ASP A 144 16.50 -1.63 6.69
CA ASP A 144 17.68 -1.54 5.83
C ASP A 144 18.22 -2.92 5.39
N LYS A 145 18.21 -3.86 6.31
CA LYS A 145 18.72 -5.22 6.06
C LYS A 145 17.74 -6.12 5.30
N ASN A 146 16.42 -5.98 5.52
CA ASN A 146 15.46 -7.00 5.10
C ASN A 146 14.49 -6.53 4.02
N TYR A 147 14.17 -5.23 3.95
CA TYR A 147 13.31 -4.64 2.92
C TYR A 147 14.17 -4.08 1.79
N SER A 148 14.83 -3.00 2.03
CA SER A 148 15.71 -2.32 1.08
C SER A 148 16.65 -1.40 1.83
N LYS A 149 17.83 -1.17 1.26
CA LYS A 149 18.73 -0.12 1.75
C LYS A 149 18.03 1.22 1.75
N ILE A 150 18.31 2.00 2.79
CA ILE A 150 17.73 3.32 2.99
C ILE A 150 18.82 4.36 3.18
N THR A 151 18.64 5.52 2.58
CA THR A 151 19.52 6.67 2.73
C THR A 151 18.74 7.84 3.30
N PRO A 152 19.33 8.59 4.28
CA PRO A 152 18.64 9.74 4.84
C PRO A 152 18.32 10.77 3.75
N GLU A 153 17.09 11.24 3.71
CA GLU A 153 16.67 12.31 2.83
C GLU A 153 16.86 13.64 3.54
N ASN A 154 17.93 14.36 3.18
CA ASN A 154 18.25 15.66 3.75
C ASN A 154 17.58 16.83 2.99
N GLU A 155 17.00 16.56 1.82
CA GLU A 155 16.48 17.58 0.92
C GLU A 155 15.03 17.31 0.52
N PHE A 156 14.09 17.52 1.45
CA PHE A 156 12.70 17.76 1.06
C PHE A 156 12.54 19.22 0.61
N LYS A 157 13.09 19.56 -0.54
CA LYS A 157 12.79 20.81 -1.23
C LYS A 157 11.67 20.55 -2.24
N LYS A 158 10.43 20.66 -1.78
CA LYS A 158 9.34 21.02 -2.67
C LYS A 158 9.04 22.48 -2.38
N ASP A 159 9.33 23.37 -3.32
CA ASP A 159 9.00 24.80 -3.30
C ASP A 159 9.59 25.61 -2.13
N GLY A 160 10.86 25.40 -1.79
CA GLY A 160 11.58 26.26 -0.86
C GLY A 160 11.19 26.15 0.61
N GLN A 161 10.22 25.31 0.96
CA GLN A 161 9.86 24.97 2.33
C GLN A 161 10.18 23.50 2.59
N ILE A 162 11.07 23.26 3.54
CA ILE A 162 11.20 21.94 4.16
C ILE A 162 9.87 21.72 4.89
N ALA A 163 9.02 20.84 4.37
CA ALA A 163 7.83 20.46 5.09
C ALA A 163 8.30 19.74 6.37
N GLN A 164 8.33 20.45 7.48
CA GLN A 164 8.68 19.86 8.78
C GLN A 164 7.69 18.74 9.07
N GLN A 165 8.23 17.55 9.18
CA GLN A 165 7.43 16.42 9.63
C GLN A 165 7.16 16.56 11.14
N PRO A 166 5.95 16.20 11.62
CA PRO A 166 5.65 16.24 13.05
C PRO A 166 6.69 15.46 13.87
N TYR A 167 6.94 15.92 15.09
CA TYR A 167 7.75 15.24 16.11
C TYR A 167 9.18 14.86 15.70
N GLY A 168 9.79 15.60 14.76
CA GLY A 168 11.15 15.34 14.30
C GLY A 168 11.29 14.00 13.55
N THR A 169 10.24 13.56 12.90
CA THR A 169 10.22 12.35 12.07
C THR A 169 11.28 12.43 11.00
N ARG A 170 12.11 11.39 10.92
CA ARG A 170 13.16 11.25 9.91
C ARG A 170 12.59 10.60 8.67
N VAL A 171 13.07 11.05 7.53
CA VAL A 171 12.64 10.56 6.22
C VAL A 171 13.84 9.93 5.51
N PHE A 172 13.62 8.79 4.88
CA PHE A 172 14.63 8.05 4.15
C PHE A 172 14.13 7.74 2.74
N LYS A 173 15.02 7.79 1.77
CA LYS A 173 14.81 7.24 0.44
C LYS A 173 14.99 5.73 0.48
N ILE A 174 14.14 5.02 -0.24
CA ILE A 174 14.24 3.57 -0.43
C ILE A 174 14.99 3.33 -1.75
N GLU A 175 16.16 2.71 -1.70
CA GLU A 175 17.02 2.57 -2.90
C GLU A 175 16.36 1.76 -4.02
N SER A 176 15.62 0.71 -3.69
CA SER A 176 14.92 -0.13 -4.67
C SER A 176 13.67 0.52 -5.28
N GLU A 177 13.13 1.55 -4.63
CA GLU A 177 11.91 2.26 -5.05
C GLU A 177 12.06 3.76 -4.84
N LYS A 178 12.76 4.43 -5.75
CA LYS A 178 13.19 5.84 -5.62
C LYS A 178 12.06 6.86 -5.39
N GLU A 179 10.83 6.51 -5.77
CA GLU A 179 9.65 7.37 -5.62
C GLU A 179 8.97 7.21 -4.25
N ARG A 180 9.37 6.20 -3.47
CA ARG A 180 8.77 5.86 -2.18
C ARG A 180 9.73 6.15 -1.04
N LEU A 181 9.17 6.51 0.09
CA LEU A 181 9.92 6.99 1.25
C LEU A 181 9.64 6.13 2.48
N PHE A 182 10.54 6.20 3.45
CA PHE A 182 10.31 5.62 4.76
C PHE A 182 10.34 6.69 5.84
N PHE A 183 9.24 6.82 6.57
CA PHE A 183 9.03 7.79 7.64
C PHE A 183 9.21 7.11 8.98
N ILE A 184 10.15 7.57 9.79
CA ILE A 184 10.45 7.01 11.11
C ILE A 184 10.36 8.09 12.18
N GLN A 185 9.36 8.00 13.05
CA GLN A 185 9.23 8.87 14.21
C GLN A 185 10.24 8.46 15.29
N PRO A 186 10.98 9.41 15.91
CA PRO A 186 11.93 9.11 16.96
C PRO A 186 11.28 8.50 18.19
N THR A 187 11.93 7.49 18.77
CA THR A 187 11.49 6.86 20.01
C THR A 187 12.26 7.38 21.22
N TYR A 188 11.64 7.32 22.39
CA TYR A 188 12.26 7.65 23.66
C TYR A 188 12.97 6.44 24.27
N GLY A 189 14.11 6.70 24.92
CA GLY A 189 14.86 5.70 25.67
C GLY A 189 15.55 4.63 24.80
N ASN A 190 16.50 3.97 25.42
CA ASN A 190 17.19 2.83 24.84
C ASN A 190 16.61 1.54 25.42
N MET A 191 16.55 0.50 24.61
CA MET A 191 16.06 -0.80 24.98
C MET A 191 17.10 -1.91 24.78
N ARG A 192 16.98 -2.95 25.58
CA ARG A 192 17.64 -4.22 25.34
C ARG A 192 16.60 -5.23 24.87
N LEU A 193 16.75 -5.74 23.68
CA LEU A 193 15.71 -6.52 23.01
C LEU A 193 16.33 -7.69 22.25
N THR A 194 15.80 -8.89 22.46
CA THR A 194 16.09 -10.04 21.63
C THR A 194 14.84 -10.39 20.84
N ILE A 195 14.96 -10.35 19.53
CA ILE A 195 13.88 -10.69 18.60
C ILE A 195 14.03 -12.17 18.26
N PRO A 196 13.05 -13.02 18.57
CA PRO A 196 13.04 -14.42 18.20
C PRO A 196 12.88 -14.55 16.69
N ARG A 197 12.69 -15.77 16.19
CA ARG A 197 12.49 -16.05 14.76
C ARG A 197 11.16 -15.45 14.28
N TYR A 198 11.19 -14.18 13.89
CA TYR A 198 10.08 -13.44 13.32
C TYR A 198 10.35 -13.03 11.89
N SER A 199 9.28 -12.82 11.11
CA SER A 199 9.39 -12.06 9.86
C SER A 199 9.78 -10.61 10.15
N PRO A 200 10.39 -9.88 9.21
CA PRO A 200 10.76 -8.48 9.42
C PRO A 200 9.59 -7.58 9.87
N ALA A 201 8.39 -7.81 9.33
CA ALA A 201 7.19 -7.06 9.72
C ALA A 201 6.80 -7.35 11.18
N GLU A 202 6.76 -8.62 11.59
CA GLU A 202 6.52 -9.01 12.99
C GLU A 202 7.60 -8.49 13.94
N ALA A 203 8.85 -8.48 13.48
CA ALA A 203 9.97 -7.94 14.27
C ALA A 203 9.82 -6.44 14.49
N ILE A 204 9.39 -5.67 13.48
CA ILE A 204 9.09 -4.24 13.62
C ILE A 204 7.91 -4.03 14.56
N ALA A 205 6.82 -4.80 14.41
CA ALA A 205 5.68 -4.75 15.32
C ALA A 205 6.07 -5.09 16.77
N PHE A 206 6.97 -6.06 16.95
CA PHE A 206 7.50 -6.41 18.28
C PHE A 206 8.30 -5.26 18.91
N VAL A 207 9.06 -4.49 18.12
CA VAL A 207 9.73 -3.27 18.56
C VAL A 207 8.70 -2.17 18.84
N ALA A 208 7.69 -1.99 17.99
CA ALA A 208 6.63 -1.00 18.10
C ALA A 208 5.90 -1.10 19.46
N ASN A 209 5.49 -2.31 19.82
CA ASN A 209 4.79 -2.60 21.08
C ASN A 209 5.62 -2.30 22.34
N ARG A 210 6.90 -1.97 22.21
CA ARG A 210 7.82 -1.66 23.30
C ARG A 210 8.42 -0.27 23.21
N SER A 211 8.00 0.49 22.20
CA SER A 211 8.49 1.83 21.94
C SER A 211 7.55 2.89 22.50
N PHE A 212 8.14 3.97 22.96
CA PHE A 212 7.42 5.19 23.33
C PHE A 212 7.92 6.32 22.42
N SER A 213 7.03 7.21 22.03
CA SER A 213 7.41 8.37 21.24
C SER A 213 8.30 9.33 22.04
N LYS A 214 9.16 10.06 21.35
CA LYS A 214 10.03 11.08 21.96
C LYS A 214 9.32 12.41 22.13
N ASP A 215 8.10 12.54 21.64
CA ASP A 215 7.29 13.75 21.76
C ASP A 215 6.75 13.96 23.19
N GLN A 216 6.03 15.06 23.37
CA GLN A 216 5.45 15.43 24.67
C GLN A 216 4.39 14.46 25.19
N TYR A 217 3.82 13.61 24.33
CA TYR A 217 2.75 12.68 24.68
C TYR A 217 3.26 11.33 25.18
N LEU A 218 4.53 10.99 24.94
CA LEU A 218 5.11 9.66 25.25
C LEU A 218 4.22 8.50 24.80
N SER A 219 3.60 8.67 23.65
CA SER A 219 2.67 7.68 23.11
C SER A 219 3.33 6.35 22.80
N SER A 220 2.62 5.25 23.04
CA SER A 220 3.05 3.88 22.74
C SER A 220 2.30 3.26 21.57
N THR A 221 1.50 4.03 20.83
CA THR A 221 0.64 3.58 19.74
C THR A 221 1.37 3.50 18.40
N PHE A 222 2.63 3.07 18.40
CA PHE A 222 3.39 2.92 17.18
C PHE A 222 2.78 1.89 16.24
N ARG A 223 2.67 2.27 14.95
CA ARG A 223 2.24 1.42 13.87
C ARG A 223 3.29 1.34 12.78
N PHE A 224 3.36 0.21 12.13
CA PHE A 224 4.17 0.00 10.93
C PHE A 224 3.25 -0.42 9.79
N PHE A 225 3.16 0.41 8.78
CA PHE A 225 2.28 0.17 7.64
C PHE A 225 2.86 0.71 6.33
N GLU A 226 2.31 0.23 5.23
CA GLU A 226 2.70 0.59 3.88
C GLU A 226 1.58 1.35 3.18
N THR A 227 1.95 2.42 2.46
CA THR A 227 1.07 3.19 1.57
C THR A 227 1.74 3.41 0.21
N TRP A 228 1.02 4.02 -0.73
CA TRP A 228 1.59 4.46 -2.00
C TRP A 228 2.84 5.35 -1.86
N ASN A 229 2.86 6.20 -0.85
CA ASN A 229 3.97 7.11 -0.62
C ASN A 229 5.19 6.44 0.02
N GLY A 230 5.02 5.23 0.54
CA GLY A 230 6.08 4.46 1.18
C GLY A 230 5.67 3.82 2.49
N PHE A 231 6.64 3.63 3.37
CA PHE A 231 6.46 2.99 4.66
C PHE A 231 6.45 4.01 5.80
N TYR A 232 5.72 3.69 6.85
CA TYR A 232 5.57 4.55 8.02
C TYR A 232 5.80 3.74 9.29
N TYR A 233 6.61 4.30 10.18
CA TYR A 233 6.74 3.86 11.56
C TYR A 233 6.47 5.05 12.45
N VAL A 234 5.20 5.26 12.81
CA VAL A 234 4.68 6.46 13.45
C VAL A 234 3.58 6.11 14.44
N THR A 235 3.26 7.05 15.34
CA THR A 235 2.16 6.90 16.30
C THR A 235 0.82 7.37 15.72
N ASP A 236 -0.28 6.99 16.37
CA ASP A 236 -1.61 7.47 16.01
C ASP A 236 -1.73 9.00 16.19
N GLU A 237 -1.07 9.58 17.17
CA GLU A 237 -1.00 11.04 17.38
C GLU A 237 -0.29 11.73 16.22
N TRP A 238 0.78 11.13 15.69
CA TRP A 238 1.46 11.65 14.50
C TRP A 238 0.50 11.72 13.29
N LEU A 239 -0.32 10.68 13.11
CA LEU A 239 -1.31 10.64 12.03
C LEU A 239 -2.37 11.73 12.20
N ASN A 240 -2.85 11.94 13.41
CA ASN A 240 -3.82 12.97 13.73
C ASN A 240 -3.26 14.39 13.48
N ASP A 241 -2.06 14.67 13.93
CA ASP A 241 -1.41 15.96 13.73
C ASP A 241 -1.05 16.18 12.26
N LYS A 242 -0.64 15.13 11.55
CA LYS A 242 -0.39 15.23 10.11
C LYS A 242 -1.68 15.55 9.34
N ALA A 243 -2.79 14.95 9.72
CA ALA A 243 -4.10 15.25 9.14
C ALA A 243 -4.52 16.71 9.44
N ALA A 244 -4.31 17.20 10.64
CA ALA A 244 -4.62 18.58 11.04
C ALA A 244 -3.78 19.62 10.31
N ILE A 245 -2.51 19.31 9.97
CA ILE A 245 -1.61 20.20 9.23
C ILE A 245 -1.93 20.16 7.71
N SER A 246 -2.51 19.09 7.22
CA SER A 246 -2.89 18.95 5.81
C SER A 246 -4.02 19.90 5.48
N LYS A 247 -3.73 20.94 4.67
CA LYS A 247 -4.74 21.89 4.20
C LYS A 247 -5.72 21.29 3.17
N ASN A 248 -5.45 20.09 2.69
CA ASN A 248 -6.24 19.39 1.68
C ASN A 248 -6.91 18.16 2.28
N ILE A 249 -7.74 18.37 3.30
CA ILE A 249 -8.66 17.32 3.74
C ILE A 249 -9.78 17.29 2.69
N PRO A 250 -9.97 16.20 1.95
CA PRO A 250 -11.06 16.11 1.00
C PRO A 250 -12.38 16.22 1.76
N THR A 251 -13.20 17.19 1.38
CA THR A 251 -14.55 17.29 1.89
C THR A 251 -15.39 16.24 1.17
N LEU A 252 -15.75 15.17 1.87
CA LEU A 252 -16.68 14.18 1.36
C LEU A 252 -18.10 14.75 1.48
N ASN A 253 -18.63 15.22 0.37
CA ASN A 253 -20.03 15.62 0.31
C ASN A 253 -20.90 14.37 0.19
N TYR A 254 -21.66 14.11 1.24
CA TYR A 254 -22.62 13.03 1.26
C TYR A 254 -23.94 13.53 0.66
N ASN A 255 -24.26 13.13 -0.56
CA ASN A 255 -25.53 13.41 -1.20
C ASN A 255 -26.45 12.19 -1.15
N THR A 256 -27.56 12.32 -0.45
CA THR A 256 -28.65 11.35 -0.50
C THR A 256 -29.51 11.60 -1.74
N PHE A 257 -29.35 10.79 -2.75
CA PHE A 257 -30.39 10.40 -3.73
C PHE A 257 -30.90 11.37 -4.81
N SER A 258 -30.47 12.58 -5.01
CA SER A 258 -31.16 13.41 -6.01
C SER A 258 -30.30 14.26 -6.93
N SER A 259 -28.98 14.15 -6.89
CA SER A 259 -28.19 14.94 -7.81
C SER A 259 -28.17 14.28 -9.20
N ARG A 260 -28.73 14.97 -10.17
CA ARG A 260 -28.64 14.61 -11.59
C ARG A 260 -27.24 14.91 -12.17
N ASP A 261 -26.33 15.40 -11.33
CA ASP A 261 -24.99 15.77 -11.75
C ASP A 261 -24.03 14.58 -11.55
N PRO A 262 -23.45 14.03 -12.65
CA PRO A 262 -22.57 12.87 -12.57
C PRO A 262 -21.31 13.12 -11.72
N VAL A 263 -20.92 14.38 -11.48
CA VAL A 263 -19.81 14.75 -10.62
C VAL A 263 -20.15 14.47 -9.15
N ASP A 264 -21.38 14.78 -8.72
CA ASP A 264 -21.83 14.52 -7.36
C ASP A 264 -22.13 13.03 -7.12
N ALA A 265 -22.50 12.30 -8.19
CA ALA A 265 -22.73 10.87 -8.12
C ALA A 265 -21.43 10.06 -7.93
N ALA A 266 -20.31 10.53 -8.44
CA ALA A 266 -19.02 9.85 -8.30
C ALA A 266 -18.41 9.97 -6.88
N LEU A 267 -18.85 10.96 -6.10
CA LEU A 267 -18.51 11.11 -4.68
C LEU A 267 -19.48 10.37 -3.76
N GLN A 268 -20.48 9.69 -4.33
CA GLN A 268 -21.38 8.87 -3.54
C GLN A 268 -20.61 7.67 -3.00
N ILE A 269 -20.42 7.66 -1.69
CA ILE A 269 -20.12 6.42 -0.97
C ILE A 269 -21.28 5.48 -1.34
N SER A 270 -20.94 4.39 -2.04
CA SER A 270 -21.88 3.37 -2.43
C SER A 270 -22.68 2.94 -1.21
N THR A 271 -23.86 3.45 -1.12
CA THR A 271 -24.94 3.24 -0.15
C THR A 271 -24.56 3.14 1.35
N ILE A 272 -25.27 3.91 2.18
CA ILE A 272 -25.29 3.73 3.65
C ILE A 272 -25.57 2.29 4.06
N GLN A 273 -26.23 1.50 3.23
CA GLN A 273 -26.49 0.09 3.47
C GLN A 273 -25.20 -0.73 3.48
N ASP A 274 -24.28 -0.51 2.54
CA ASP A 274 -22.99 -1.22 2.49
C ASP A 274 -22.12 -0.83 3.67
N PHE A 275 -22.11 0.46 4.02
CA PHE A 275 -21.40 0.91 5.21
C PHE A 275 -21.99 0.33 6.51
N ARG A 276 -23.30 0.24 6.63
CA ARG A 276 -23.96 -0.38 7.80
C ARG A 276 -23.76 -1.88 7.86
N ASN A 277 -23.78 -2.56 6.72
CA ASN A 277 -23.56 -3.99 6.65
C ASN A 277 -22.11 -4.33 6.97
N ASN A 278 -21.15 -3.59 6.42
CA ASN A 278 -19.73 -3.75 6.75
C ASN A 278 -19.46 -3.47 8.24
N ARG A 279 -20.07 -2.42 8.80
CA ARG A 279 -19.91 -2.13 10.23
C ARG A 279 -20.50 -3.23 11.12
N ARG A 280 -21.63 -3.83 10.74
CA ARG A 280 -22.23 -4.95 11.48
C ARG A 280 -21.41 -6.22 11.35
N ALA A 281 -20.92 -6.54 10.16
CA ALA A 281 -20.04 -7.66 9.92
C ALA A 281 -18.72 -7.49 10.70
N ASN A 282 -18.12 -6.32 10.64
CA ASN A 282 -16.87 -6.03 11.34
C ASN A 282 -17.01 -6.07 12.87
N VAL A 283 -18.15 -5.63 13.39
CA VAL A 283 -18.47 -5.74 14.84
C VAL A 283 -18.70 -7.18 15.26
N ALA A 284 -19.33 -7.99 14.39
CA ALA A 284 -19.59 -9.40 14.66
C ALA A 284 -18.31 -10.27 14.58
N GLU A 285 -17.31 -9.82 13.82
CA GLU A 285 -16.04 -10.53 13.61
C GLU A 285 -14.88 -9.96 14.45
N ASP A 286 -15.15 -9.00 15.35
CA ASP A 286 -14.13 -8.28 16.14
C ASP A 286 -13.03 -7.61 15.29
N MET A 287 -13.31 -7.32 14.02
CA MET A 287 -12.35 -6.75 13.06
C MET A 287 -12.85 -5.40 12.53
N PHE A 288 -12.13 -4.34 12.84
CA PHE A 288 -12.28 -3.04 12.17
C PHE A 288 -11.41 -3.00 10.90
N SER A 289 -11.90 -3.57 9.81
CA SER A 289 -11.30 -3.37 8.49
C SER A 289 -12.28 -2.63 7.59
N GLY A 290 -11.94 -1.41 7.22
CA GLY A 290 -12.67 -0.68 6.18
C GLY A 290 -12.15 -1.11 4.80
N ALA A 291 -12.91 -1.91 4.07
CA ALA A 291 -12.65 -2.16 2.66
C ALA A 291 -13.52 -1.21 1.83
N TYR A 292 -12.89 -0.38 1.00
CA TYR A 292 -13.58 0.41 -0.01
C TYR A 292 -13.50 -0.35 -1.32
N THR A 293 -14.61 -0.87 -1.78
CA THR A 293 -14.73 -1.50 -3.09
C THR A 293 -15.39 -0.50 -4.03
N ASN A 294 -14.65 0.04 -4.98
CA ASN A 294 -15.24 0.73 -6.13
C ASN A 294 -15.51 -0.34 -7.19
N THR A 295 -16.76 -0.71 -7.38
CA THR A 295 -17.23 -1.44 -8.55
C THR A 295 -17.63 -0.42 -9.61
N PHE A 296 -17.00 -0.49 -10.77
CA PHE A 296 -17.36 0.27 -11.95
C PHE A 296 -18.45 -0.43 -12.76
#